data_d69ab7652b626c5730083dfdd279f497
#
_entry.id   d69ab7652b626c5730083dfdd279f497
#
_cell.length_a   1.000
_cell.length_b   1.000
_cell.length_c   1.000
_cell.angle_alpha   90.00
_cell.angle_beta   90.00
_cell.angle_gamma   90.00
#
_symmetry.space_group_name_H-M   'P 1'
#
loop_
_entity.id
_entity.type
_entity.pdbx_description
1 polymer ?
#
loop_
_entity_poly.entity_id
_entity_poly.type
_entity_poly.pdbx_seq_one_letter_code
_entity_poly.pdbx_strand_id
1 'polypeptide(L)'
;MPLSEPADREPIHTREVTCRGYRRADGLWDIEGHLTDVKAYAFDTEQRGRILPGDPVHGMWIRLTVDDGLTVRAVEAVTEKSPYRTCNAVIPNFQRLVGLRIAAGWTRAVKERLGGVQGCTHLVELLGPIATTAFQTVYPLLAREQAEKAGPISGTDSGGHSGTKEAMLRSKRPVLLNTCHIFDSNGEVVRRHWPDHYTGNAQKPADAAD
;
A
#
# COMPACT_ATOMS: atom_id res chain seq x y z
N MET A 1 10.45 13.22 18.52
CA MET A 1 9.39 12.36 17.94
C MET A 1 8.06 13.09 18.08
N PRO A 2 7.09 12.93 17.16
CA PRO A 2 5.81 13.66 17.26
C PRO A 2 4.83 13.07 18.31
N LEU A 3 5.17 11.93 18.92
CA LEU A 3 4.41 11.35 20.02
C LEU A 3 4.81 12.00 21.34
N SER A 4 3.89 11.96 22.32
CA SER A 4 4.19 12.40 23.71
C SER A 4 5.35 11.62 24.30
N GLU A 5 5.99 12.19 25.33
CA GLU A 5 7.05 11.49 26.06
C GLU A 5 6.53 10.15 26.59
N PRO A 6 7.25 9.04 26.30
CA PRO A 6 6.83 7.73 26.76
C PRO A 6 7.17 7.57 28.24
N ALA A 7 6.45 6.68 28.93
CA ALA A 7 6.89 6.13 30.20
C ALA A 7 8.21 5.36 30.03
N ASP A 8 8.93 5.14 31.13
CA ASP A 8 10.13 4.30 31.15
C ASP A 8 9.79 2.93 30.56
N ARG A 9 10.57 2.52 29.55
CA ARG A 9 10.33 1.29 28.79
C ARG A 9 11.60 0.77 28.15
N GLU A 10 11.65 -0.54 27.94
CA GLU A 10 12.70 -1.19 27.18
C GLU A 10 12.18 -1.72 25.84
N PRO A 11 12.99 -1.70 24.77
CA PRO A 11 12.62 -2.31 23.51
C PRO A 11 12.62 -3.84 23.65
N ILE A 12 11.56 -4.50 23.20
CA ILE A 12 11.43 -5.96 23.27
C ILE A 12 11.43 -6.60 21.90
N HIS A 13 10.76 -5.95 20.93
CA HIS A 13 10.59 -6.46 19.57
C HIS A 13 10.48 -5.30 18.59
N THR A 14 11.14 -5.44 17.45
CA THR A 14 11.02 -4.51 16.33
C THR A 14 10.58 -5.27 15.10
N ARG A 15 9.51 -4.79 14.46
CA ARG A 15 9.11 -5.19 13.11
C ARG A 15 9.33 -4.01 12.18
N GLU A 16 10.09 -4.23 11.13
CA GLU A 16 10.28 -3.27 10.06
C GLU A 16 9.61 -3.77 8.80
N VAL A 17 8.85 -2.89 8.14
CA VAL A 17 8.22 -3.15 6.85
C VAL A 17 8.65 -2.05 5.89
N THR A 18 9.27 -2.44 4.79
CA THR A 18 9.67 -1.52 3.74
C THR A 18 9.00 -1.94 2.43
N CYS A 19 8.32 -0.98 1.78
CA CYS A 19 7.74 -1.21 0.46
C CYS A 19 8.32 -0.22 -0.54
N ARG A 20 8.61 -0.68 -1.76
CA ARG A 20 9.18 0.11 -2.86
C ARG A 20 8.45 -0.20 -4.15
N GLY A 21 8.18 0.84 -4.96
CA GLY A 21 7.58 0.69 -6.28
C GLY A 21 8.56 1.07 -7.37
N TYR A 22 8.58 0.30 -8.45
CA TYR A 22 9.48 0.48 -9.59
C TYR A 22 8.70 0.40 -10.90
N ARG A 23 9.08 1.24 -11.86
CA ARG A 23 8.62 1.10 -13.25
C ARG A 23 9.63 0.25 -14.02
N ARG A 24 9.12 -0.73 -14.76
CA ARG A 24 9.93 -1.60 -15.62
C ARG A 24 10.03 -1.06 -17.04
N ALA A 25 11.06 -1.49 -17.74
CA ALA A 25 11.23 -1.13 -19.16
C ALA A 25 10.19 -1.76 -20.10
N ASP A 26 9.56 -2.87 -19.67
CA ASP A 26 8.51 -3.58 -20.41
C ASP A 26 7.08 -3.00 -20.16
N GLY A 27 6.99 -1.88 -19.44
CA GLY A 27 5.72 -1.21 -19.16
C GLY A 27 4.95 -1.74 -17.96
N LEU A 28 5.48 -2.76 -17.27
CA LEU A 28 4.91 -3.25 -16.01
C LEU A 28 5.52 -2.51 -14.81
N TRP A 29 5.02 -2.83 -13.62
CA TRP A 29 5.45 -2.25 -12.36
C TRP A 29 5.80 -3.36 -11.38
N ASP A 30 6.98 -3.27 -10.75
CA ASP A 30 7.33 -4.14 -9.64
C ASP A 30 7.12 -3.40 -8.31
N ILE A 31 6.39 -4.04 -7.42
CA ILE A 31 6.16 -3.55 -6.06
C ILE A 31 6.75 -4.57 -5.10
N GLU A 32 7.79 -4.17 -4.41
CA GLU A 32 8.52 -5.01 -3.48
C GLU A 32 8.15 -4.67 -2.04
N GLY A 33 7.91 -5.68 -1.25
CA GLY A 33 7.75 -5.59 0.20
C GLY A 33 8.78 -6.46 0.91
N HIS A 34 9.40 -5.90 1.92
CA HIS A 34 10.32 -6.58 2.83
C HIS A 34 9.86 -6.43 4.26
N LEU A 35 9.90 -7.51 5.02
CA LEU A 35 9.59 -7.55 6.44
C LEU A 35 10.75 -8.20 7.20
N THR A 36 11.19 -7.56 8.28
CA THR A 36 12.08 -8.14 9.28
C THR A 36 11.48 -8.05 10.67
N ASP A 37 11.67 -9.12 11.46
CA ASP A 37 11.37 -9.15 12.88
C ASP A 37 12.64 -9.45 13.66
N VAL A 38 12.97 -8.59 14.61
CA VAL A 38 14.09 -8.79 15.52
C VAL A 38 13.63 -8.68 16.99
N LYS A 39 14.31 -9.39 17.89
CA LYS A 39 14.09 -9.28 19.34
C LYS A 39 15.30 -8.64 20.02
N ALA A 40 15.05 -7.95 21.12
CA ALA A 40 16.11 -7.35 21.93
C ALA A 40 16.76 -8.35 22.90
N TYR A 41 16.29 -9.60 22.96
CA TYR A 41 16.80 -10.65 23.83
C TYR A 41 17.09 -11.94 23.06
N ALA A 42 18.01 -12.74 23.59
CA ALA A 42 18.31 -14.06 23.03
C ALA A 42 17.24 -15.07 23.41
N PHE A 43 16.93 -16.00 22.50
CA PHE A 43 16.03 -17.13 22.76
C PHE A 43 16.41 -18.33 21.89
N ASP A 44 16.02 -19.51 22.36
CA ASP A 44 16.30 -20.76 21.65
C ASP A 44 15.12 -21.17 20.78
N THR A 45 15.41 -21.71 19.60
CA THR A 45 14.42 -22.32 18.69
C THR A 45 14.82 -23.76 18.42
N GLU A 46 13.83 -24.61 18.26
CA GLU A 46 14.05 -26.04 17.99
C GLU A 46 14.87 -26.31 16.72
N GLN A 47 14.65 -25.50 15.66
CA GLN A 47 15.20 -25.78 14.34
C GLN A 47 16.37 -24.87 13.92
N ARG A 48 16.55 -23.72 14.57
CA ARG A 48 17.65 -22.78 14.27
C ARG A 48 18.66 -22.63 15.40
N GLY A 49 18.40 -23.26 16.58
CA GLY A 49 19.20 -23.05 17.77
C GLY A 49 18.98 -21.66 18.37
N ARG A 50 20.02 -21.10 18.99
CA ARG A 50 19.97 -19.81 19.67
C ARG A 50 19.99 -18.65 18.68
N ILE A 51 19.00 -17.77 18.78
CA ILE A 51 18.90 -16.50 18.06
C ILE A 51 19.34 -15.40 19.03
N LEU A 52 20.29 -14.57 18.61
CA LEU A 52 20.85 -13.50 19.44
C LEU A 52 20.02 -12.21 19.30
N PRO A 53 20.16 -11.27 20.26
CA PRO A 53 19.54 -9.95 20.13
C PRO A 53 19.95 -9.27 18.82
N GLY A 54 18.97 -8.76 18.07
CA GLY A 54 19.20 -8.12 16.76
C GLY A 54 19.27 -9.08 15.58
N ASP A 55 19.41 -10.39 15.78
CA ASP A 55 19.32 -11.36 14.69
C ASP A 55 17.87 -11.48 14.18
N PRO A 56 17.65 -11.53 12.87
CA PRO A 56 16.31 -11.68 12.31
C PRO A 56 15.67 -13.02 12.68
N VAL A 57 14.53 -12.97 13.35
CA VAL A 57 13.63 -14.11 13.56
C VAL A 57 12.90 -14.42 12.25
N HIS A 58 12.41 -13.38 11.61
CA HIS A 58 11.81 -13.42 10.28
C HIS A 58 12.53 -12.43 9.36
N GLY A 59 12.72 -12.83 8.11
CA GLY A 59 13.16 -12.00 7.01
C GLY A 59 12.47 -12.50 5.75
N MET A 60 11.56 -11.71 5.18
CA MET A 60 10.66 -12.15 4.13
C MET A 60 10.47 -11.08 3.08
N TRP A 61 10.36 -11.52 1.82
CA TRP A 61 10.17 -10.66 0.67
C TRP A 61 8.98 -11.09 -0.16
N ILE A 62 8.29 -10.13 -0.73
CA ILE A 62 7.34 -10.32 -1.84
C ILE A 62 7.60 -9.26 -2.88
N ARG A 63 7.63 -9.67 -4.15
CA ARG A 63 7.49 -8.81 -5.32
C ARG A 63 6.19 -9.15 -6.03
N LEU A 64 5.32 -8.17 -6.20
CA LEU A 64 4.19 -8.23 -7.10
C LEU A 64 4.55 -7.45 -8.36
N THR A 65 4.49 -8.10 -9.53
CA THR A 65 4.51 -7.42 -10.82
C THR A 65 3.08 -7.12 -11.22
N VAL A 66 2.75 -5.86 -11.49
CA VAL A 66 1.39 -5.43 -11.84
C VAL A 66 1.38 -4.64 -13.15
N ASP A 67 0.23 -4.60 -13.83
CA ASP A 67 -0.01 -3.71 -14.96
C ASP A 67 -0.57 -2.34 -14.51
N ASP A 68 -0.83 -1.44 -15.47
CA ASP A 68 -1.41 -0.11 -15.24
C ASP A 68 -2.77 -0.15 -14.55
N GLY A 69 -3.53 -1.24 -14.71
CA GLY A 69 -4.80 -1.48 -14.06
C GLY A 69 -4.68 -2.09 -12.66
N LEU A 70 -3.43 -2.24 -12.16
CA LEU A 70 -3.10 -2.90 -10.88
C LEU A 70 -3.50 -4.38 -10.84
N THR A 71 -3.55 -5.06 -11.97
CA THR A 71 -3.74 -6.51 -12.02
C THR A 71 -2.40 -7.21 -11.84
N VAL A 72 -2.32 -8.14 -10.90
CA VAL A 72 -1.12 -8.92 -10.62
C VAL A 72 -0.81 -9.83 -11.82
N ARG A 73 0.37 -9.66 -12.42
CA ARG A 73 0.87 -10.41 -13.57
C ARG A 73 1.88 -11.48 -13.17
N ALA A 74 2.66 -11.22 -12.12
CA ALA A 74 3.59 -12.19 -11.55
C ALA A 74 3.74 -11.96 -10.04
N VAL A 75 4.16 -13.02 -9.36
CA VAL A 75 4.45 -13.00 -7.92
C VAL A 75 5.73 -13.75 -7.66
N GLU A 76 6.62 -13.15 -6.92
CA GLU A 76 7.78 -13.79 -6.32
C GLU A 76 7.73 -13.61 -4.81
N ALA A 77 7.93 -14.67 -4.04
CA ALA A 77 7.96 -14.61 -2.59
C ALA A 77 9.15 -15.42 -2.08
N VAL A 78 9.83 -14.89 -1.05
CA VAL A 78 11.02 -15.50 -0.46
C VAL A 78 10.94 -15.40 1.06
N THR A 79 11.30 -16.47 1.74
CA THR A 79 11.58 -16.49 3.18
C THR A 79 13.06 -16.72 3.40
N GLU A 80 13.81 -15.68 3.73
CA GLU A 80 15.24 -15.78 4.03
C GLU A 80 15.49 -16.27 5.44
N LYS A 81 14.68 -15.78 6.38
CA LYS A 81 14.75 -16.12 7.80
C LYS A 81 13.37 -16.50 8.31
N SER A 82 13.29 -17.60 9.02
CA SER A 82 12.09 -18.06 9.72
C SER A 82 12.48 -19.01 10.87
N PRO A 83 11.67 -19.13 11.91
CA PRO A 83 11.97 -20.04 13.03
C PRO A 83 11.84 -21.50 12.64
N TYR A 84 11.06 -21.83 11.59
CA TYR A 84 10.82 -23.20 11.13
C TYR A 84 11.24 -23.40 9.68
N ARG A 85 11.89 -24.52 9.38
CA ARG A 85 12.33 -24.86 8.01
C ARG A 85 11.16 -25.07 7.04
N THR A 86 10.02 -25.48 7.55
CA THR A 86 8.80 -25.72 6.77
C THR A 86 8.07 -24.44 6.34
N CYS A 87 8.47 -23.26 6.84
CA CYS A 87 7.83 -21.98 6.44
C CYS A 87 7.88 -21.73 4.94
N ASN A 88 8.89 -22.26 4.23
CA ASN A 88 9.03 -22.13 2.78
C ASN A 88 8.00 -22.95 1.98
N ALA A 89 7.36 -23.94 2.60
CA ALA A 89 6.44 -24.84 1.90
C ALA A 89 5.21 -24.14 1.32
N VAL A 90 4.81 -22.99 1.87
CA VAL A 90 3.64 -22.23 1.41
C VAL A 90 3.95 -21.23 0.29
N ILE A 91 5.23 -20.99 -0.03
CA ILE A 91 5.66 -20.03 -1.06
C ILE A 91 4.95 -20.24 -2.40
N PRO A 92 4.83 -21.48 -2.95
CA PRO A 92 4.15 -21.70 -4.22
C PRO A 92 2.68 -21.26 -4.23
N ASN A 93 2.02 -21.23 -3.06
CA ASN A 93 0.61 -20.81 -2.98
C ASN A 93 0.41 -19.33 -3.33
N PHE A 94 1.45 -18.50 -3.21
CA PHE A 94 1.38 -17.09 -3.55
C PHE A 94 1.13 -16.83 -5.04
N GLN A 95 1.39 -17.82 -5.92
CA GLN A 95 1.00 -17.77 -7.33
C GLN A 95 -0.52 -17.62 -7.53
N ARG A 96 -1.35 -17.97 -6.54
CA ARG A 96 -2.81 -17.78 -6.59
C ARG A 96 -3.21 -16.30 -6.58
N LEU A 97 -2.29 -15.37 -6.34
CA LEU A 97 -2.52 -13.94 -6.45
C LEU A 97 -2.50 -13.44 -7.90
N VAL A 98 -1.90 -14.21 -8.84
CA VAL A 98 -1.86 -13.84 -10.26
C VAL A 98 -3.29 -13.74 -10.80
N GLY A 99 -3.55 -12.67 -11.54
CA GLY A 99 -4.87 -12.33 -12.07
C GLY A 99 -5.76 -11.53 -11.11
N LEU A 100 -5.41 -11.41 -9.83
CA LEU A 100 -6.12 -10.52 -8.92
C LEU A 100 -5.83 -9.06 -9.24
N ARG A 101 -6.85 -8.23 -9.06
CA ARG A 101 -6.71 -6.78 -9.14
C ARG A 101 -6.60 -6.17 -7.74
N ILE A 102 -5.61 -5.29 -7.55
CA ILE A 102 -5.50 -4.46 -6.34
C ILE A 102 -6.57 -3.35 -6.43
N ALA A 103 -7.69 -3.56 -5.74
CA ALA A 103 -8.85 -2.67 -5.73
C ALA A 103 -9.67 -2.91 -4.45
N ALA A 104 -10.85 -2.29 -4.35
CA ALA A 104 -11.80 -2.62 -3.28
C ALA A 104 -12.03 -4.13 -3.21
N GLY A 105 -11.95 -4.71 -2.00
CA GLY A 105 -12.04 -6.15 -1.78
C GLY A 105 -10.71 -6.92 -1.84
N TRP A 106 -9.57 -6.25 -2.11
CA TRP A 106 -8.25 -6.88 -2.14
C TRP A 106 -7.95 -7.75 -0.91
N THR A 107 -8.11 -7.22 0.29
CA THR A 107 -7.84 -7.94 1.54
C THR A 107 -8.68 -9.21 1.67
N ARG A 108 -9.96 -9.15 1.27
CA ARG A 108 -10.86 -10.30 1.26
C ARG A 108 -10.38 -11.35 0.27
N ALA A 109 -10.06 -10.95 -0.96
CA ALA A 109 -9.59 -11.84 -2.00
C ALA A 109 -8.26 -12.53 -1.63
N VAL A 110 -7.34 -11.81 -0.96
CA VAL A 110 -6.11 -12.37 -0.40
C VAL A 110 -6.42 -13.41 0.68
N LYS A 111 -7.31 -13.10 1.64
CA LYS A 111 -7.70 -14.04 2.70
C LYS A 111 -8.36 -15.31 2.17
N GLU A 112 -9.17 -15.20 1.13
CA GLU A 112 -9.81 -16.36 0.48
C GLU A 112 -8.77 -17.32 -0.15
N ARG A 113 -7.63 -16.81 -0.64
CA ARG A 113 -6.59 -17.58 -1.33
C ARG A 113 -5.47 -18.07 -0.43
N LEU A 114 -5.09 -17.25 0.53
CA LEU A 114 -3.88 -17.40 1.34
C LEU A 114 -4.14 -17.36 2.85
N GLY A 115 -5.41 -17.41 3.26
CA GLY A 115 -5.78 -17.40 4.67
C GLY A 115 -5.48 -18.72 5.37
N GLY A 116 -5.28 -18.66 6.69
CA GLY A 116 -5.02 -19.84 7.53
C GLY A 116 -3.78 -20.61 7.08
N VAL A 117 -3.92 -21.90 6.96
CA VAL A 117 -2.82 -22.83 6.60
C VAL A 117 -2.38 -22.77 5.13
N GLN A 118 -3.07 -21.98 4.30
CA GLN A 118 -2.73 -21.83 2.89
C GLN A 118 -1.64 -20.77 2.65
N GLY A 119 -1.31 -19.96 3.65
CA GLY A 119 -0.32 -18.90 3.55
C GLY A 119 0.55 -18.77 4.80
N CYS A 120 1.45 -17.81 4.78
CA CYS A 120 2.26 -17.38 5.92
C CYS A 120 1.71 -16.04 6.41
N THR A 121 1.42 -15.92 7.71
CA THR A 121 0.91 -14.67 8.30
C THR A 121 1.77 -13.47 7.95
N HIS A 122 3.10 -13.59 8.06
CA HIS A 122 4.04 -12.50 7.80
C HIS A 122 4.03 -12.05 6.32
N LEU A 123 4.05 -13.00 5.39
CA LEU A 123 3.96 -12.69 3.95
C LEU A 123 2.59 -12.14 3.58
N VAL A 124 1.51 -12.66 4.17
CA VAL A 124 0.15 -12.15 3.91
C VAL A 124 -0.02 -10.73 4.44
N GLU A 125 0.57 -10.39 5.60
CA GLU A 125 0.55 -9.03 6.15
C GLU A 125 1.26 -8.02 5.24
N LEU A 126 2.30 -8.41 4.51
CA LEU A 126 2.97 -7.53 3.54
C LEU A 126 2.07 -7.09 2.39
N LEU A 127 1.06 -7.89 2.03
CA LEU A 127 0.20 -7.62 0.87
C LEU A 127 -0.68 -6.37 1.03
N GLY A 128 -0.96 -5.93 2.25
CA GLY A 128 -1.64 -4.66 2.53
C GLY A 128 -0.77 -3.44 2.20
N PRO A 129 0.38 -3.27 2.83
CA PRO A 129 1.35 -2.20 2.51
C PRO A 129 1.78 -2.21 1.03
N ILE A 130 2.02 -3.39 0.44
CA ILE A 130 2.36 -3.53 -0.98
C ILE A 130 1.22 -2.99 -1.87
N ALA A 131 -0.04 -3.29 -1.56
CA ALA A 131 -1.19 -2.79 -2.32
C ALA A 131 -1.31 -1.27 -2.26
N THR A 132 -1.10 -0.67 -1.08
CA THR A 132 -1.06 0.79 -0.92
C THR A 132 0.09 1.41 -1.71
N THR A 133 1.28 0.80 -1.65
CA THR A 133 2.46 1.25 -2.41
C THR A 133 2.23 1.14 -3.91
N ALA A 134 1.60 0.06 -4.39
CA ALA A 134 1.23 -0.10 -5.80
C ALA A 134 0.36 1.07 -6.30
N PHE A 135 -0.67 1.40 -5.53
CA PHE A 135 -1.55 2.52 -5.85
C PHE A 135 -0.78 3.84 -5.91
N GLN A 136 0.05 4.12 -4.90
CA GLN A 136 0.86 5.35 -4.81
C GLN A 136 1.94 5.42 -5.90
N THR A 137 2.44 4.29 -6.38
CA THR A 137 3.45 4.23 -7.44
C THR A 137 2.83 4.47 -8.81
N VAL A 138 1.73 3.79 -9.13
CA VAL A 138 1.19 3.70 -10.50
C VAL A 138 0.28 4.88 -10.82
N TYR A 139 -0.73 5.13 -9.99
CA TYR A 139 -1.77 6.12 -10.32
C TYR A 139 -1.25 7.55 -10.49
N PRO A 140 -0.43 8.11 -9.58
CA PRO A 140 0.04 9.49 -9.72
C PRO A 140 0.90 9.70 -10.97
N LEU A 141 1.71 8.69 -11.31
CA LEU A 141 2.59 8.80 -12.49
C LEU A 141 1.80 8.70 -13.79
N LEU A 142 0.85 7.75 -13.91
CA LEU A 142 -0.02 7.65 -15.08
C LEU A 142 -0.90 8.90 -15.25
N ALA A 143 -1.43 9.43 -14.16
CA ALA A 143 -2.21 10.67 -14.20
C ALA A 143 -1.37 11.86 -14.68
N ARG A 144 -0.12 11.96 -14.23
CA ARG A 144 0.82 12.99 -14.69
C ARG A 144 1.13 12.84 -16.18
N GLU A 145 1.46 11.64 -16.66
CA GLU A 145 1.74 11.39 -18.08
C GLU A 145 0.54 11.67 -18.98
N GLN A 146 -0.67 11.38 -18.51
CA GLN A 146 -1.90 11.71 -19.24
C GLN A 146 -2.11 13.23 -19.32
N ALA A 147 -1.85 13.96 -18.25
CA ALA A 147 -1.93 15.42 -18.25
C ALA A 147 -0.89 16.06 -19.17
N GLU A 148 0.34 15.55 -19.17
CA GLU A 148 1.41 16.00 -20.07
C GLU A 148 1.06 15.77 -21.55
N LYS A 149 0.44 14.63 -21.89
CA LYS A 149 -0.02 14.30 -23.24
C LYS A 149 -1.23 15.14 -23.69
N ALA A 150 -2.07 15.58 -22.76
CA ALA A 150 -3.25 16.39 -23.07
C ALA A 150 -2.89 17.84 -23.42
N GLY A 151 -1.66 18.29 -23.18
CA GLY A 151 -1.18 19.65 -23.44
C GLY A 151 -1.81 20.72 -22.53
N PRO A 152 -1.36 21.99 -22.60
CA PRO A 152 -1.93 23.07 -21.84
C PRO A 152 -3.37 23.32 -22.27
N ILE A 153 -4.31 23.29 -21.33
CA ILE A 153 -5.68 23.74 -21.56
C ILE A 153 -5.62 25.25 -21.81
N SER A 154 -5.95 25.66 -23.02
CA SER A 154 -6.13 27.08 -23.40
C SER A 154 -7.35 27.63 -22.66
N GLY A 155 -7.14 28.15 -21.45
CA GLY A 155 -8.16 28.75 -20.60
C GLY A 155 -7.52 29.27 -19.33
N THR A 156 -7.38 30.58 -19.26
CA THR A 156 -6.87 31.32 -18.12
C THR A 156 -7.65 31.02 -16.85
N ASP A 157 -7.03 30.29 -15.91
CA ASP A 157 -7.27 30.58 -14.49
C ASP A 157 -6.02 30.27 -13.66
N SER A 158 -5.60 31.28 -12.92
CA SER A 158 -4.38 31.36 -12.13
C SER A 158 -4.54 30.63 -10.80
N GLY A 159 -3.91 29.44 -10.64
CA GLY A 159 -3.87 28.73 -9.37
C GLY A 159 -3.04 27.44 -9.45
N GLY A 160 -1.73 27.56 -9.22
CA GLY A 160 -0.77 26.48 -9.30
C GLY A 160 -1.07 25.28 -8.39
N HIS A 161 -0.80 24.09 -8.89
CA HIS A 161 -0.81 22.70 -8.37
C HIS A 161 -1.77 21.78 -9.08
N SER A 162 -1.57 21.44 -10.37
CA SER A 162 -2.77 20.92 -10.96
C SER A 162 -2.73 19.72 -11.91
N GLY A 163 -1.61 19.29 -12.46
CA GLY A 163 -1.63 18.23 -13.48
C GLY A 163 -2.22 16.88 -13.02
N THR A 164 -2.01 16.51 -11.78
CA THR A 164 -2.49 15.24 -11.21
C THR A 164 -3.96 15.29 -10.78
N LYS A 165 -4.45 16.47 -10.40
CA LYS A 165 -5.83 16.68 -9.95
C LYS A 165 -6.84 16.59 -11.09
N GLU A 166 -6.57 17.20 -12.22
CA GLU A 166 -7.53 17.28 -13.34
C GLU A 166 -7.72 15.96 -14.08
N ALA A 167 -6.68 15.12 -14.18
CA ALA A 167 -6.82 13.77 -14.74
C ALA A 167 -7.66 12.86 -13.84
N MET A 168 -7.56 13.02 -12.52
CA MET A 168 -8.44 12.34 -11.54
C MET A 168 -9.88 12.90 -11.57
N LEU A 169 -10.07 14.17 -11.90
CA LEU A 169 -11.37 14.86 -11.98
C LEU A 169 -12.21 14.45 -13.19
N ARG A 170 -11.59 13.99 -14.30
CA ARG A 170 -12.30 13.56 -15.51
C ARG A 170 -12.86 12.15 -15.48
N SER A 171 -12.65 11.39 -14.43
CA SER A 171 -13.27 10.08 -14.22
C SER A 171 -14.75 10.25 -13.85
N LYS A 172 -15.65 9.44 -14.43
CA LYS A 172 -17.08 9.42 -14.06
C LYS A 172 -17.30 9.24 -12.55
N ARG A 173 -16.36 8.62 -11.86
CA ARG A 173 -16.30 8.52 -10.38
C ARG A 173 -14.85 8.58 -9.95
N PRO A 174 -14.46 9.54 -9.08
CA PRO A 174 -13.10 9.62 -8.56
C PRO A 174 -12.69 8.33 -7.85
N VAL A 175 -11.53 7.79 -8.22
CA VAL A 175 -11.03 6.51 -7.67
C VAL A 175 -10.82 6.59 -6.16
N LEU A 176 -10.49 7.79 -5.65
CA LEU A 176 -10.24 8.02 -4.23
C LEU A 176 -11.50 8.31 -3.40
N LEU A 177 -12.66 8.50 -4.03
CA LEU A 177 -13.90 8.82 -3.32
C LEU A 177 -14.25 7.72 -2.29
N ASN A 178 -14.41 8.12 -1.04
CA ASN A 178 -14.69 7.24 0.11
C ASN A 178 -13.61 6.18 0.39
N THR A 179 -12.36 6.44 0.02
CA THR A 179 -11.24 5.52 0.33
C THR A 179 -10.56 5.84 1.65
N CYS A 180 -10.65 7.07 2.15
CA CYS A 180 -10.17 7.49 3.46
C CYS A 180 -10.95 8.72 3.94
N HIS A 181 -10.73 9.12 5.20
CA HIS A 181 -11.41 10.24 5.82
C HIS A 181 -11.35 11.54 4.99
N ILE A 182 -10.20 11.85 4.37
CA ILE A 182 -10.03 13.07 3.57
C ILE A 182 -10.90 13.07 2.31
N PHE A 183 -11.18 11.89 1.75
CA PHE A 183 -12.00 11.73 0.54
C PHE A 183 -13.43 11.26 0.84
N ASP A 184 -13.89 11.49 2.08
CA ASP A 184 -15.29 11.32 2.44
C ASP A 184 -16.17 12.17 1.52
N SER A 185 -17.20 11.56 0.95
CA SER A 185 -18.17 12.26 0.08
C SER A 185 -18.89 13.45 0.75
N ASN A 186 -18.89 13.50 2.09
CA ASN A 186 -19.38 14.63 2.88
C ASN A 186 -18.27 15.64 3.25
N GLY A 187 -17.02 15.36 2.87
CA GLY A 187 -15.83 16.13 3.28
C GLY A 187 -15.57 17.36 2.41
N GLU A 188 -14.86 18.31 3.01
CA GLU A 188 -14.48 19.60 2.35
C GLU A 188 -13.65 19.37 1.08
N VAL A 189 -12.75 18.39 1.08
CA VAL A 189 -11.90 18.09 -0.08
C VAL A 189 -12.74 17.61 -1.27
N VAL A 190 -13.74 16.75 -1.02
CA VAL A 190 -14.66 16.28 -2.06
C VAL A 190 -15.55 17.43 -2.54
N ARG A 191 -16.08 18.25 -1.63
CA ARG A 191 -16.85 19.44 -1.98
C ARG A 191 -16.09 20.38 -2.92
N ARG A 192 -14.78 20.59 -2.66
CA ARG A 192 -13.93 21.51 -3.42
C ARG A 192 -13.49 20.93 -4.77
N HIS A 193 -13.10 19.66 -4.80
CA HIS A 193 -12.45 19.08 -5.97
C HIS A 193 -13.36 18.21 -6.82
N TRP A 194 -14.45 17.70 -6.25
CA TRP A 194 -15.41 16.84 -6.91
C TRP A 194 -16.85 17.19 -6.49
N PRO A 195 -17.33 18.43 -6.75
CA PRO A 195 -18.61 18.92 -6.29
C PRO A 195 -19.78 18.01 -6.75
N ASP A 196 -19.70 17.40 -7.92
CA ASP A 196 -20.71 16.48 -8.46
C ASP A 196 -20.84 15.18 -7.65
N HIS A 197 -19.86 14.89 -6.80
CA HIS A 197 -19.83 13.71 -5.92
C HIS A 197 -19.99 14.06 -4.43
N TYR A 198 -20.20 15.32 -4.12
CA TYR A 198 -20.41 15.76 -2.75
C TYR A 198 -21.85 15.44 -2.32
N THR A 199 -22.00 14.73 -1.20
CA THR A 199 -23.28 14.27 -0.67
C THR A 199 -23.66 14.94 0.67
N GLY A 200 -22.78 15.78 1.24
CA GLY A 200 -23.06 16.52 2.47
C GLY A 200 -24.10 17.63 2.23
N ASN A 201 -24.88 17.96 3.25
CA ASN A 201 -25.74 19.13 3.22
C ASN A 201 -24.86 20.38 3.11
N ALA A 202 -25.25 21.31 2.23
CA ALA A 202 -24.61 22.62 2.11
C ALA A 202 -24.82 23.40 3.42
N GLN A 203 -24.04 23.09 4.45
CA GLN A 203 -23.96 23.96 5.63
C GLN A 203 -23.11 25.17 5.27
N LYS A 204 -23.72 26.35 5.54
CA LYS A 204 -23.14 27.69 5.45
C LYS A 204 -21.71 27.71 6.00
N PRO A 205 -20.77 28.42 5.37
CA PRO A 205 -19.45 28.61 5.94
C PRO A 205 -19.59 29.16 7.37
N ALA A 206 -18.93 28.49 8.32
CA ALA A 206 -18.78 29.05 9.65
C ALA A 206 -18.00 30.35 9.47
N ASP A 207 -18.62 31.44 9.89
CA ASP A 207 -18.03 32.77 9.89
C ASP A 207 -16.65 32.68 10.55
N ALA A 208 -15.64 33.26 9.89
CA ALA A 208 -14.36 33.52 10.48
C ALA A 208 -14.62 34.32 11.78
N ALA A 209 -14.37 33.68 12.89
CA ALA A 209 -14.30 34.39 14.16
C ALA A 209 -12.95 35.10 14.24
N ASP A 210 -13.00 36.37 14.52
CA ASP A 210 -11.94 37.34 14.75
C ASP A 210 -10.78 36.85 15.62
#